data_9b11cc8476e03129713018836b8d0ad3
#
_entry.id   9b11cc8476e03129713018836b8d0ad3
#
_cell.length_a   1.000
_cell.length_b   1.000
_cell.length_c   1.000
_cell.angle_alpha   90.00
_cell.angle_beta   90.00
_cell.angle_gamma   90.00
#
_symmetry.space_group_name_H-M   'P 1'
#
loop_
_entity.id
_entity.type
_entity.pdbx_description
1 polymer ?
#
loop_
_entity_poly.entity_id
_entity_poly.type
_entity_poly.pdbx_seq_one_letter_code
_entity_poly.pdbx_strand_id
1 'polypeptide(L)'
;MGIFSNIFGNNKKTVSPEIEKIFKKIGKCLTDEEFQNTLMPDALQQIVNKNSAVDELPDASGEFGKCLENPIPVNGPIGEVIYLSNIVTVAGERIFAHRLGSKDGIDIFETVSFDGTSWDILFFYFYYPRKSKKIPNGYKPGNPSQRSIYATNQKANDFPKNMFNEIKITFNDFFGISLIHPDVRLSLEKCRYVRPENHLSKLKELNL
;
A
#
# COMPACT_ATOMS: atom_id res chain seq x y z
N MET A 1 -18.78 -10.85 10.05
CA MET A 1 -18.90 -10.68 11.52
C MET A 1 -17.79 -11.46 12.19
N GLY A 2 -16.58 -10.98 12.32
CA GLY A 2 -15.51 -11.82 12.89
C GLY A 2 -14.15 -11.19 13.12
N ILE A 3 -13.87 -10.00 12.57
CA ILE A 3 -12.52 -9.42 12.70
C ILE A 3 -12.36 -8.62 14.02
N PHE A 4 -13.44 -8.14 14.61
CA PHE A 4 -13.41 -7.26 15.79
C PHE A 4 -13.50 -7.97 17.14
N SER A 5 -13.95 -9.25 17.19
CA SER A 5 -14.11 -9.98 18.44
C SER A 5 -12.77 -10.39 19.10
N ASN A 6 -11.68 -10.45 18.33
CA ASN A 6 -10.37 -10.88 18.85
C ASN A 6 -9.47 -9.73 19.31
N ILE A 7 -9.85 -8.48 19.05
CA ILE A 7 -9.06 -7.29 19.44
C ILE A 7 -9.43 -6.81 20.85
N PHE A 8 -10.68 -7.03 21.24
CA PHE A 8 -11.16 -6.65 22.57
C PHE A 8 -11.50 -7.91 23.34
N GLY A 9 -10.62 -8.32 24.25
CA GLY A 9 -10.92 -9.38 25.19
C GLY A 9 -12.30 -9.17 25.85
N ASN A 10 -12.94 -10.20 26.33
CA ASN A 10 -14.34 -10.37 26.81
C ASN A 10 -14.93 -9.30 27.77
N ASN A 11 -14.32 -8.13 27.91
CA ASN A 11 -14.95 -6.97 28.53
C ASN A 11 -15.71 -6.19 27.45
N LYS A 12 -17.03 -6.22 27.46
CA LYS A 12 -17.94 -5.35 26.73
C LYS A 12 -17.68 -3.87 27.08
N LYS A 13 -16.56 -3.33 26.68
CA LYS A 13 -16.40 -1.87 26.60
C LYS A 13 -17.17 -1.45 25.37
N THR A 14 -18.28 -0.75 25.56
CA THR A 14 -19.01 -0.05 24.50
C THR A 14 -18.03 0.89 23.81
N VAL A 15 -17.70 0.58 22.56
CA VAL A 15 -16.86 1.43 21.70
C VAL A 15 -17.66 2.74 21.52
N SER A 16 -17.01 3.89 21.69
CA SER A 16 -17.71 5.17 21.51
C SER A 16 -18.23 5.28 20.06
N PRO A 17 -19.38 5.95 19.84
CA PRO A 17 -19.93 6.15 18.48
C PRO A 17 -18.93 6.79 17.51
N GLU A 18 -18.03 7.64 18.03
CA GLU A 18 -16.97 8.27 17.24
C GLU A 18 -15.96 7.27 16.74
N ILE A 19 -15.50 6.38 17.60
CA ILE A 19 -14.57 5.30 17.25
C ILE A 19 -15.23 4.35 16.22
N GLU A 20 -16.51 4.03 16.40
CA GLU A 20 -17.24 3.19 15.44
C GLU A 20 -17.34 3.86 14.06
N LYS A 21 -17.60 5.18 14.00
CA LYS A 21 -17.61 5.96 12.76
C LYS A 21 -16.25 5.93 12.05
N ILE A 22 -15.19 6.04 12.82
CA ILE A 22 -13.81 5.96 12.33
C ILE A 22 -13.53 4.59 11.70
N PHE A 23 -13.85 3.51 12.40
CA PHE A 23 -13.67 2.14 11.87
C PHE A 23 -14.49 1.90 10.61
N LYS A 24 -15.72 2.43 10.51
CA LYS A 24 -16.54 2.37 9.28
C LYS A 24 -15.86 3.12 8.14
N LYS A 25 -15.28 4.30 8.39
CA LYS A 25 -14.54 5.07 7.38
C LYS A 25 -13.31 4.29 6.89
N ILE A 26 -12.52 3.73 7.79
CA ILE A 26 -11.36 2.90 7.45
C ILE A 26 -11.81 1.68 6.63
N GLY A 27 -12.86 0.99 7.07
CA GLY A 27 -13.41 -0.16 6.34
C GLY A 27 -13.81 0.18 4.91
N LYS A 28 -14.49 1.32 4.69
CA LYS A 28 -14.80 1.82 3.35
C LYS A 28 -13.54 2.14 2.54
N CYS A 29 -12.56 2.81 3.13
CA CYS A 29 -11.29 3.07 2.46
C CYS A 29 -10.60 1.80 1.98
N LEU A 30 -10.71 0.69 2.71
CA LEU A 30 -10.06 -0.57 2.33
C LEU A 30 -10.77 -1.33 1.21
N THR A 31 -12.10 -1.12 1.03
CA THR A 31 -12.92 -1.98 0.20
C THR A 31 -13.75 -1.28 -0.87
N ASP A 32 -13.96 0.04 -0.75
CA ASP A 32 -14.88 0.80 -1.59
C ASP A 32 -14.11 1.82 -2.43
N GLU A 33 -13.95 1.52 -3.73
CA GLU A 33 -13.18 2.35 -4.66
C GLU A 33 -13.86 3.67 -4.97
N GLU A 34 -15.19 3.69 -5.03
CA GLU A 34 -15.94 4.93 -5.22
C GLU A 34 -15.73 5.87 -4.03
N PHE A 35 -15.76 5.33 -2.82
CA PHE A 35 -15.45 6.10 -1.62
C PHE A 35 -14.00 6.59 -1.62
N GLN A 36 -13.02 5.77 -2.01
CA GLN A 36 -11.62 6.18 -2.16
C GLN A 36 -11.49 7.36 -3.13
N ASN A 37 -12.22 7.31 -4.26
CA ASN A 37 -12.20 8.37 -5.26
C ASN A 37 -12.74 9.70 -4.71
N THR A 38 -13.72 9.69 -3.80
CA THR A 38 -14.23 10.91 -3.14
C THR A 38 -13.22 11.57 -2.19
N LEU A 39 -12.16 10.88 -1.81
CA LEU A 39 -11.12 11.41 -0.93
C LEU A 39 -9.99 12.12 -1.68
N MET A 40 -9.99 12.06 -3.01
CA MET A 40 -9.01 12.75 -3.84
C MET A 40 -9.35 14.24 -3.98
N PRO A 41 -8.35 15.11 -4.24
CA PRO A 41 -8.60 16.46 -4.69
C PRO A 41 -9.42 16.50 -5.98
N ASP A 42 -10.32 17.48 -6.13
CA ASP A 42 -11.26 17.60 -7.26
C ASP A 42 -10.58 17.50 -8.63
N ALA A 43 -9.41 18.13 -8.79
CA ALA A 43 -8.65 18.08 -10.04
C ALA A 43 -8.23 16.65 -10.42
N LEU A 44 -7.84 15.85 -9.44
CA LEU A 44 -7.46 14.45 -9.65
C LEU A 44 -8.71 13.58 -9.91
N GLN A 45 -9.80 13.80 -9.19
CA GLN A 45 -11.08 13.13 -9.43
C GLN A 45 -11.55 13.31 -10.87
N GLN A 46 -11.44 14.52 -11.42
CA GLN A 46 -11.82 14.82 -12.80
C GLN A 46 -11.01 14.03 -13.82
N ILE A 47 -9.72 13.82 -13.57
CA ILE A 47 -8.85 13.01 -14.45
C ILE A 47 -9.22 11.53 -14.33
N VAL A 48 -9.30 11.03 -13.12
CA VAL A 48 -9.62 9.64 -12.83
C VAL A 48 -10.97 9.23 -13.42
N ASN A 49 -12.01 10.07 -13.28
CA ASN A 49 -13.35 9.79 -13.77
C ASN A 49 -13.49 9.82 -15.31
N LYS A 50 -12.51 10.39 -16.02
CA LYS A 50 -12.49 10.37 -17.50
C LYS A 50 -11.91 9.08 -18.06
N ASN A 51 -11.11 8.36 -17.29
CA ASN A 51 -10.46 7.14 -17.73
C ASN A 51 -11.35 5.92 -17.53
N SER A 52 -11.26 4.96 -18.45
CA SER A 52 -11.90 3.66 -18.28
C SER A 52 -11.13 2.78 -17.33
N ALA A 53 -11.85 1.94 -16.58
CA ALA A 53 -11.23 0.97 -15.68
C ALA A 53 -10.50 -0.12 -16.47
N VAL A 54 -9.20 -0.27 -16.21
CA VAL A 54 -8.35 -1.30 -16.87
C VAL A 54 -7.58 -2.11 -15.83
N ASP A 55 -7.14 -3.30 -16.21
CA ASP A 55 -6.26 -4.12 -15.38
C ASP A 55 -4.78 -3.99 -15.79
N GLU A 56 -4.55 -3.52 -17.02
CA GLU A 56 -3.23 -3.25 -17.60
C GLU A 56 -3.40 -2.11 -18.61
N LEU A 57 -2.37 -1.29 -18.83
CA LEU A 57 -2.43 -0.20 -19.81
C LEU A 57 -2.53 -0.77 -21.24
N PRO A 58 -3.30 -0.15 -22.13
CA PRO A 58 -3.55 -0.70 -23.48
C PRO A 58 -2.28 -0.95 -24.29
N ASP A 59 -1.29 -0.07 -24.19
CA ASP A 59 -0.04 -0.13 -24.96
C ASP A 59 1.16 -0.52 -24.09
N ALA A 60 0.89 -1.20 -22.96
CA ALA A 60 1.92 -1.60 -22.02
C ALA A 60 2.88 -2.62 -22.64
N SER A 61 4.15 -2.50 -22.29
CA SER A 61 5.19 -3.45 -22.69
C SER A 61 6.11 -3.78 -21.51
N GLY A 62 6.68 -4.97 -21.51
CA GLY A 62 7.50 -5.43 -20.41
C GLY A 62 6.70 -6.08 -19.28
N GLU A 63 7.36 -6.35 -18.17
CA GLU A 63 6.76 -7.07 -17.05
C GLU A 63 5.82 -6.20 -16.24
N PHE A 64 4.59 -6.65 -16.06
CA PHE A 64 3.53 -5.91 -15.35
C PHE A 64 3.94 -5.49 -13.95
N GLY A 65 3.87 -4.18 -13.69
CA GLY A 65 4.20 -3.56 -12.40
C GLY A 65 5.70 -3.51 -12.08
N LYS A 66 6.59 -3.90 -13.00
CA LYS A 66 8.04 -3.99 -12.77
C LYS A 66 8.87 -3.01 -13.59
N CYS A 67 8.25 -2.26 -14.47
CA CYS A 67 8.90 -1.26 -15.32
C CYS A 67 7.98 -0.05 -15.56
N LEU A 68 8.56 1.04 -16.04
CA LEU A 68 7.84 2.28 -16.35
C LEU A 68 6.82 2.08 -17.48
N GLU A 69 7.10 1.18 -18.41
CA GLU A 69 6.29 0.93 -19.60
C GLU A 69 5.06 0.06 -19.32
N ASN A 70 5.00 -0.57 -18.14
CA ASN A 70 3.87 -1.42 -17.72
C ASN A 70 3.55 -1.25 -16.24
N PRO A 71 3.23 -0.03 -15.78
CA PRO A 71 2.90 0.24 -14.38
C PRO A 71 1.52 -0.33 -14.02
N ILE A 72 1.29 -0.51 -12.73
CA ILE A 72 0.01 -0.97 -12.17
C ILE A 72 -0.98 0.19 -12.19
N PRO A 73 -2.12 0.10 -12.91
CA PRO A 73 -3.17 1.13 -12.84
C PRO A 73 -3.91 1.07 -11.51
N VAL A 74 -4.05 2.23 -10.85
CA VAL A 74 -4.76 2.36 -9.56
C VAL A 74 -5.50 3.70 -9.47
N ASN A 75 -6.35 3.84 -8.45
CA ASN A 75 -7.18 5.01 -8.22
C ASN A 75 -6.56 5.94 -7.16
N GLY A 76 -5.69 6.81 -7.61
CA GLY A 76 -5.04 7.81 -6.77
C GLY A 76 -4.02 7.24 -5.77
N PRO A 77 -3.37 8.10 -4.98
CA PRO A 77 -2.37 7.71 -3.99
C PRO A 77 -2.90 6.76 -2.90
N ILE A 78 -4.19 6.85 -2.56
CA ILE A 78 -4.82 5.92 -1.64
C ILE A 78 -4.96 4.53 -2.27
N GLY A 79 -5.25 4.46 -3.58
CA GLY A 79 -5.32 3.23 -4.34
C GLY A 79 -4.00 2.47 -4.36
N GLU A 80 -2.86 3.17 -4.43
CA GLU A 80 -1.51 2.58 -4.33
C GLU A 80 -1.31 1.88 -3.00
N VAL A 81 -1.55 2.60 -1.90
CA VAL A 81 -1.40 2.07 -0.54
C VAL A 81 -2.33 0.88 -0.30
N ILE A 82 -3.57 0.95 -0.77
CA ILE A 82 -4.54 -0.15 -0.62
C ILE A 82 -4.18 -1.34 -1.50
N TYR A 83 -3.69 -1.11 -2.73
CA TYR A 83 -3.21 -2.19 -3.60
C TYR A 83 -2.06 -2.96 -2.93
N LEU A 84 -1.03 -2.24 -2.46
CA LEU A 84 0.12 -2.80 -1.74
C LEU A 84 -0.30 -3.55 -0.47
N SER A 85 -1.34 -3.07 0.22
CA SER A 85 -1.88 -3.70 1.42
C SER A 85 -2.67 -4.99 1.14
N ASN A 86 -3.06 -5.22 -0.12
CA ASN A 86 -3.86 -6.37 -0.54
C ASN A 86 -3.02 -7.50 -1.17
N ILE A 87 -1.73 -7.30 -1.35
CA ILE A 87 -0.82 -8.31 -1.91
C ILE A 87 0.14 -8.83 -0.85
N VAL A 88 0.59 -10.05 -1.05
CA VAL A 88 1.65 -10.72 -0.28
C VAL A 88 2.60 -11.38 -1.27
N THR A 89 3.80 -11.74 -0.84
CA THR A 89 4.72 -12.53 -1.67
C THR A 89 4.10 -13.88 -2.04
N VAL A 90 4.62 -14.57 -3.05
CA VAL A 90 4.16 -15.94 -3.38
C VAL A 90 4.33 -16.90 -2.21
N ALA A 91 5.32 -16.67 -1.33
CA ALA A 91 5.49 -17.41 -0.08
C ALA A 91 4.40 -17.12 0.97
N GLY A 92 3.62 -16.04 0.79
CA GLY A 92 2.55 -15.64 1.71
C GLY A 92 2.99 -14.60 2.74
N GLU A 93 4.20 -14.07 2.64
CA GLU A 93 4.71 -13.03 3.53
C GLU A 93 4.10 -11.66 3.20
N ARG A 94 3.77 -10.90 4.23
CA ARG A 94 3.39 -9.47 4.12
C ARG A 94 4.58 -8.66 3.68
N ILE A 95 4.30 -7.49 3.14
CA ILE A 95 5.34 -6.56 2.68
C ILE A 95 5.22 -5.21 3.39
N PHE A 96 6.37 -4.58 3.62
CA PHE A 96 6.46 -3.13 3.77
C PHE A 96 6.65 -2.50 2.40
N ALA A 97 6.11 -1.31 2.21
CA ALA A 97 6.29 -0.54 0.99
C ALA A 97 6.38 0.96 1.28
N HIS A 98 7.27 1.66 0.60
CA HIS A 98 7.35 3.11 0.63
C HIS A 98 7.59 3.67 -0.77
N ARG A 99 7.12 4.89 -0.99
CA ARG A 99 7.32 5.57 -2.26
C ARG A 99 8.75 6.13 -2.33
N LEU A 100 9.48 5.79 -3.38
CA LEU A 100 10.81 6.34 -3.66
C LEU A 100 10.72 7.73 -4.28
N GLY A 101 9.80 7.90 -5.22
CA GLY A 101 9.59 9.11 -6.00
C GLY A 101 8.65 8.86 -7.16
N SER A 102 8.67 9.77 -8.15
CA SER A 102 7.91 9.64 -9.41
C SER A 102 8.79 9.94 -10.59
N LYS A 103 8.51 9.28 -11.71
CA LYS A 103 9.10 9.55 -13.01
C LYS A 103 8.02 9.49 -14.08
N ASP A 104 7.91 10.53 -14.90
CA ASP A 104 6.93 10.63 -16.01
C ASP A 104 5.48 10.36 -15.55
N GLY A 105 5.10 10.80 -14.34
CA GLY A 105 3.78 10.61 -13.77
C GLY A 105 3.53 9.21 -13.19
N ILE A 106 4.55 8.36 -13.15
CA ILE A 106 4.50 7.02 -12.59
C ILE A 106 5.18 7.04 -11.22
N ASP A 107 4.46 6.61 -10.20
CA ASP A 107 4.99 6.49 -8.86
C ASP A 107 5.75 5.17 -8.69
N ILE A 108 6.89 5.25 -8.00
CA ILE A 108 7.83 4.15 -7.85
C ILE A 108 7.93 3.81 -6.38
N PHE A 109 7.64 2.56 -6.04
CA PHE A 109 7.65 2.05 -4.68
C PHE A 109 8.73 0.99 -4.50
N GLU A 110 9.49 1.09 -3.42
CA GLU A 110 10.32 0.01 -2.92
C GLU A 110 9.50 -0.85 -1.96
N THR A 111 9.64 -2.17 -2.08
CA THR A 111 8.99 -3.13 -1.21
C THR A 111 9.98 -4.10 -0.59
N VAL A 112 9.69 -4.59 0.60
CA VAL A 112 10.42 -5.68 1.24
C VAL A 112 9.47 -6.57 2.03
N SER A 113 9.67 -7.89 1.96
CA SER A 113 8.93 -8.84 2.79
C SER A 113 9.26 -8.66 4.28
N PHE A 114 8.33 -9.03 5.15
CA PHE A 114 8.52 -8.88 6.60
C PHE A 114 9.73 -9.64 7.14
N ASP A 115 10.08 -10.76 6.54
CA ASP A 115 11.27 -11.53 6.85
C ASP A 115 12.58 -10.96 6.26
N GLY A 116 12.48 -9.89 5.42
CA GLY A 116 13.62 -9.22 4.82
C GLY A 116 14.25 -9.95 3.62
N THR A 117 13.67 -11.07 3.17
CA THR A 117 14.28 -11.93 2.14
C THR A 117 13.94 -11.51 0.71
N SER A 118 12.78 -10.87 0.50
CA SER A 118 12.29 -10.48 -0.83
C SER A 118 12.23 -8.96 -0.96
N TRP A 119 13.06 -8.41 -1.84
CA TRP A 119 13.11 -6.98 -2.18
C TRP A 119 12.66 -6.77 -3.61
N ASP A 120 11.89 -5.70 -3.84
CA ASP A 120 11.35 -5.41 -5.16
C ASP A 120 11.08 -3.92 -5.37
N ILE A 121 10.84 -3.55 -6.64
CA ILE A 121 10.43 -2.22 -7.06
C ILE A 121 9.16 -2.38 -7.88
N LEU A 122 8.10 -1.66 -7.47
CA LEU A 122 6.82 -1.65 -8.15
C LEU A 122 6.49 -0.26 -8.68
N PHE A 123 5.89 -0.22 -9.86
CA PHE A 123 5.55 0.99 -10.60
C PHE A 123 4.04 1.15 -10.64
N PHE A 124 3.52 2.35 -10.35
CA PHE A 124 2.09 2.65 -10.28
C PHE A 124 1.72 3.85 -11.14
N TYR A 125 0.58 3.74 -11.82
CA TYR A 125 -0.03 4.84 -12.55
C TYR A 125 -1.42 5.13 -11.99
N PHE A 126 -1.55 6.19 -11.18
CA PHE A 126 -2.69 6.40 -10.29
C PHE A 126 -3.85 7.22 -10.89
N TYR A 127 -3.96 7.29 -12.20
CA TYR A 127 -4.99 8.09 -12.88
C TYR A 127 -6.19 7.27 -13.37
N TYR A 128 -6.43 6.09 -12.78
CA TYR A 128 -7.55 5.20 -13.13
C TYR A 128 -8.64 5.19 -12.06
N PRO A 129 -9.91 4.85 -12.42
CA PRO A 129 -11.03 4.90 -11.47
C PRO A 129 -11.03 3.76 -10.44
N ARG A 130 -10.25 2.71 -10.66
CA ARG A 130 -10.09 1.59 -9.74
C ARG A 130 -8.69 0.98 -9.81
N LYS A 131 -8.40 0.17 -8.83
CA LYS A 131 -7.18 -0.65 -8.81
C LYS A 131 -7.25 -1.80 -9.82
N SER A 132 -6.10 -2.12 -10.40
CA SER A 132 -5.93 -3.35 -11.19
C SER A 132 -6.28 -4.60 -10.38
N LYS A 133 -6.89 -5.57 -11.03
CA LYS A 133 -7.08 -6.94 -10.51
C LYS A 133 -5.91 -7.85 -10.83
N LYS A 134 -5.06 -7.45 -11.79
CA LYS A 134 -3.83 -8.17 -12.14
C LYS A 134 -2.79 -7.98 -11.03
N ILE A 135 -2.02 -9.00 -10.74
CA ILE A 135 -0.99 -9.02 -9.69
C ILE A 135 0.37 -9.25 -10.35
N PRO A 136 1.41 -8.46 -10.00
CA PRO A 136 2.76 -8.65 -10.52
C PRO A 136 3.36 -10.02 -10.14
N ASN A 137 4.25 -10.53 -10.98
CA ASN A 137 5.03 -11.72 -10.64
C ASN A 137 5.76 -11.55 -9.31
N GLY A 138 5.87 -12.64 -8.54
CA GLY A 138 6.42 -12.62 -7.19
C GLY A 138 5.40 -12.34 -6.09
N TYR A 139 4.16 -11.97 -6.46
CA TYR A 139 3.07 -11.68 -5.52
C TYR A 139 1.82 -12.52 -5.80
N LYS A 140 0.94 -12.55 -4.81
CA LYS A 140 -0.41 -13.11 -4.88
C LYS A 140 -1.36 -12.28 -4.02
N PRO A 141 -2.69 -12.41 -4.21
CA PRO A 141 -3.65 -11.74 -3.35
C PRO A 141 -3.48 -12.17 -1.90
N GLY A 142 -3.42 -11.21 -0.97
CA GLY A 142 -3.50 -11.48 0.44
C GLY A 142 -4.93 -11.91 0.83
N ASN A 143 -5.07 -12.86 1.74
CA ASN A 143 -6.38 -13.15 2.32
C ASN A 143 -6.81 -12.01 3.27
N PRO A 144 -8.09 -11.90 3.65
CA PRO A 144 -8.58 -10.82 4.50
C PRO A 144 -7.85 -10.66 5.83
N SER A 145 -7.34 -11.75 6.41
CA SER A 145 -6.58 -11.72 7.66
C SER A 145 -5.15 -11.18 7.50
N GLN A 146 -4.65 -11.14 6.28
CA GLN A 146 -3.32 -10.64 5.92
C GLN A 146 -3.35 -9.18 5.44
N ARG A 147 -4.53 -8.64 5.16
CA ARG A 147 -4.69 -7.25 4.74
C ARG A 147 -4.38 -6.33 5.91
N SER A 148 -3.33 -5.55 5.76
CA SER A 148 -2.88 -4.59 6.75
C SER A 148 -2.14 -3.49 6.04
N ILE A 149 -2.35 -2.24 6.45
CA ILE A 149 -1.67 -1.11 5.84
C ILE A 149 -0.23 -1.06 6.38
N TYR A 150 0.69 -1.52 5.56
CA TYR A 150 2.14 -1.45 5.78
C TYR A 150 2.84 -0.74 4.62
N ALA A 151 2.11 0.11 3.92
CA ALA A 151 2.60 0.95 2.84
C ALA A 151 2.38 2.42 3.16
N THR A 152 3.26 3.28 2.66
CA THR A 152 3.16 4.73 2.73
C THR A 152 3.47 5.35 1.37
N ASN A 153 2.76 6.43 1.01
CA ASN A 153 3.04 7.25 -0.16
C ASN A 153 4.12 8.30 0.08
N GLN A 154 4.80 8.23 1.22
CA GLN A 154 5.96 9.07 1.55
C GLN A 154 7.24 8.27 1.43
N LYS A 155 8.36 8.96 1.20
CA LYS A 155 9.70 8.36 1.25
C LYS A 155 10.08 8.12 2.70
N ALA A 156 10.21 6.85 3.09
CA ALA A 156 10.60 6.49 4.45
C ALA A 156 12.13 6.55 4.60
N ASN A 157 12.59 7.31 5.58
CA ASN A 157 13.99 7.25 6.00
C ASN A 157 14.24 5.91 6.74
N ASP A 158 15.42 5.32 6.56
CA ASP A 158 15.79 4.03 7.16
C ASP A 158 14.81 2.89 6.87
N PHE A 159 14.23 2.86 5.65
CA PHE A 159 13.32 1.80 5.25
C PHE A 159 13.95 0.40 5.40
N PRO A 160 13.25 -0.57 6.01
CA PRO A 160 11.88 -0.48 6.54
C PRO A 160 11.81 -0.17 8.05
N LYS A 161 12.91 0.14 8.74
CA LYS A 161 12.95 0.31 10.20
C LYS A 161 12.00 1.39 10.72
N ASN A 162 11.83 2.49 9.97
CA ASN A 162 10.98 3.61 10.36
C ASN A 162 9.53 3.49 9.89
N MET A 163 9.15 2.39 9.25
CA MET A 163 7.83 2.25 8.59
C MET A 163 6.64 2.49 9.51
N PHE A 164 6.71 2.11 10.78
CA PHE A 164 5.58 2.32 11.69
C PHE A 164 5.30 3.81 11.96
N ASN A 165 6.33 4.65 11.99
CA ASN A 165 6.16 6.09 12.11
C ASN A 165 5.54 6.68 10.84
N GLU A 166 6.02 6.25 9.67
CA GLU A 166 5.52 6.72 8.38
C GLU A 166 4.06 6.29 8.16
N ILE A 167 3.71 5.07 8.53
CA ILE A 167 2.31 4.59 8.48
C ILE A 167 1.42 5.42 9.41
N LYS A 168 1.88 5.75 10.60
CA LYS A 168 1.15 6.61 11.54
C LYS A 168 0.87 7.98 10.93
N ILE A 169 1.84 8.59 10.26
CA ILE A 169 1.68 9.87 9.56
C ILE A 169 0.66 9.71 8.44
N THR A 170 0.82 8.72 7.58
CA THR A 170 -0.12 8.42 6.49
C THR A 170 -1.55 8.23 6.98
N PHE A 171 -1.75 7.50 8.07
CA PHE A 171 -3.08 7.33 8.68
C PHE A 171 -3.66 8.62 9.23
N ASN A 172 -2.84 9.45 9.87
CA ASN A 172 -3.28 10.75 10.34
C ASN A 172 -3.71 11.65 9.17
N ASP A 173 -2.97 11.66 8.09
CA ASP A 173 -3.25 12.48 6.91
C ASP A 173 -4.56 12.05 6.21
N PHE A 174 -4.78 10.74 6.05
CA PHE A 174 -5.99 10.24 5.37
C PHE A 174 -7.23 10.20 6.27
N PHE A 175 -7.07 9.94 7.56
CA PHE A 175 -8.21 9.65 8.44
C PHE A 175 -8.37 10.63 9.60
N GLY A 176 -7.39 11.49 9.83
CA GLY A 176 -7.35 12.35 11.00
C GLY A 176 -7.17 11.59 12.32
N ILE A 177 -6.59 10.38 12.26
CA ILE A 177 -6.45 9.48 13.39
C ILE A 177 -5.00 9.18 13.66
N SER A 178 -4.57 9.43 14.89
CA SER A 178 -3.28 8.91 15.35
C SER A 178 -3.44 7.44 15.74
N LEU A 179 -3.03 6.52 14.87
CA LEU A 179 -2.91 5.12 15.25
C LEU A 179 -1.74 4.96 16.21
N ILE A 180 -2.06 4.63 17.46
CA ILE A 180 -1.09 3.98 18.33
C ILE A 180 -1.16 2.51 17.95
N HIS A 181 -0.17 2.00 17.23
CA HIS A 181 -0.07 0.58 16.96
C HIS A 181 0.22 -0.12 18.29
N PRO A 182 -0.76 -0.85 18.89
CA PRO A 182 -0.45 -1.64 20.05
C PRO A 182 0.43 -2.78 19.56
N ASP A 183 1.68 -2.83 20.00
CA ASP A 183 2.54 -4.00 19.97
C ASP A 183 2.55 -4.83 18.68
N VAL A 184 2.73 -4.24 17.52
CA VAL A 184 3.42 -4.97 16.49
C VAL A 184 4.90 -4.94 16.87
N ARG A 185 5.24 -5.75 17.85
CA ARG A 185 6.59 -6.23 18.07
C ARG A 185 6.94 -7.21 16.95
N LEU A 186 6.81 -6.78 15.72
CA LEU A 186 7.73 -7.23 14.72
C LEU A 186 9.08 -6.80 15.28
N SER A 187 9.84 -7.74 15.77
CA SER A 187 11.20 -7.44 16.18
C SER A 187 11.97 -7.15 14.89
N LEU A 188 11.72 -5.96 14.30
CA LEU A 188 12.52 -5.41 13.19
C LEU A 188 14.00 -5.48 13.54
N GLU A 189 14.32 -5.49 14.84
CA GLU A 189 15.64 -5.71 15.39
C GLU A 189 16.21 -7.12 15.12
N LYS A 190 15.35 -8.14 14.95
CA LYS A 190 15.78 -9.52 14.67
C LYS A 190 15.91 -9.80 13.18
N CYS A 191 15.22 -9.06 12.34
CA CYS A 191 15.30 -9.19 10.89
C CYS A 191 16.45 -8.34 10.36
N ARG A 192 17.35 -8.96 9.61
CA ARG A 192 18.44 -8.26 8.95
C ARG A 192 17.96 -7.79 7.57
N TYR A 193 17.43 -6.56 7.51
CA TYR A 193 17.06 -5.94 6.24
C TYR A 193 18.31 -5.43 5.50
N VAL A 194 18.77 -6.23 4.56
CA VAL A 194 19.92 -5.87 3.70
C VAL A 194 19.45 -5.91 2.26
N ARG A 195 19.54 -4.77 1.57
CA ARG A 195 19.23 -4.72 0.13
C ARG A 195 20.23 -5.55 -0.65
N PRO A 196 19.79 -6.49 -1.51
CA PRO A 196 20.67 -7.22 -2.40
C PRO A 196 21.37 -6.30 -3.42
N GLU A 197 22.53 -6.68 -3.92
CA GLU A 197 23.30 -5.87 -4.88
C GLU A 197 22.52 -5.58 -6.17
N ASN A 198 21.79 -6.55 -6.70
CA ASN A 198 20.95 -6.36 -7.88
C ASN A 198 19.83 -5.35 -7.64
N HIS A 199 19.29 -5.30 -6.43
CA HIS A 199 18.27 -4.32 -6.03
C HIS A 199 18.89 -2.92 -5.93
N LEU A 200 20.07 -2.80 -5.32
CA LEU A 200 20.81 -1.54 -5.24
C LEU A 200 21.18 -0.99 -6.63
N SER A 201 21.50 -1.87 -7.58
CA SER A 201 21.77 -1.49 -8.97
C SER A 201 20.54 -0.88 -9.63
N LYS A 202 19.37 -1.52 -9.48
CA LYS A 202 18.10 -0.98 -9.97
C LYS A 202 17.76 0.38 -9.37
N LEU A 203 17.99 0.57 -8.07
CA LEU A 203 17.76 1.87 -7.41
C LEU A 203 18.67 2.98 -8.00
N LYS A 204 19.92 2.66 -8.32
CA LYS A 204 20.84 3.60 -8.96
C LYS A 204 20.42 3.97 -10.38
N GLU A 205 19.93 3.01 -11.16
CA GLU A 205 19.42 3.25 -12.53
C GLU A 205 18.19 4.16 -12.55
N LEU A 206 17.37 4.13 -11.53
CA LEU A 206 16.19 4.98 -11.40
C LEU A 206 16.53 6.44 -11.07
N ASN A 207 17.71 6.72 -10.54
CA ASN A 207 18.19 8.06 -10.13
C ASN A 207 17.23 8.77 -9.14
N LEU A 208 16.69 8.05 -8.14
CA LEU A 208 15.70 8.52 -7.16
C LEU A 208 16.29 8.72 -5.75
#